data_ae7560c48ff23277e60650fb897e5cd3
#
_entry.id   ae7560c48ff23277e60650fb897e5cd3
#
_cell.length_a   1.000
_cell.length_b   1.000
_cell.length_c   1.000
_cell.angle_alpha   90.00
_cell.angle_beta   90.00
_cell.angle_gamma   90.00
#
_symmetry.space_group_name_H-M   'P 1'
#
loop_
_entity.id
_entity.type
_entity.pdbx_description
1 polymer ?
#
loop_
_entity_poly.entity_id
_entity_poly.type
_entity_poly.pdbx_seq_one_letter_code
_entity_poly.pdbx_strand_id
1 'polypeptide(L)'
;MLAEILSTYPDISARGEIIAAFDEHFTEEKMRGEAAYFDRKLSGNYERTYGWAWLIKLSEQLHHLAEHSADKALQEKAKSWATHVDILSDKIVAKWKAYLPKMTYPNRIGTHSNSAFALAFAIDFARARGDKEFEQALIAKARQLHLGDKKAPAEWEPNATDFFSPTLMVADLMTRVLPQREYVRWLSTYFTPQGINRLCEKPVVSDLTDYTIVHLVGLAYTRAWTMARISGYLPQGHPLKARFARASAQMYVHGMDQIFRSDYGGDHWLATFARYAEEVMKA
;
A
#
# COMPACT_ATOMS: atom_id res chain seq x y z
N MET A 1 1.11 -5.36 -8.67
CA MET A 1 0.33 -5.17 -9.91
C MET A 1 0.34 -6.43 -10.79
N LEU A 2 1.45 -6.81 -11.46
CA LEU A 2 1.41 -7.90 -12.48
C LEU A 2 0.93 -9.24 -11.92
N ALA A 3 1.33 -9.64 -10.71
CA ALA A 3 0.83 -10.85 -10.06
C ALA A 3 -0.69 -10.83 -9.84
N GLU A 4 -1.24 -9.68 -9.46
CA GLU A 4 -2.69 -9.49 -9.32
C GLU A 4 -3.41 -9.52 -10.66
N ILE A 5 -2.78 -8.99 -11.73
CA ILE A 5 -3.32 -9.05 -13.08
C ILE A 5 -3.45 -10.51 -13.55
N LEU A 6 -2.42 -11.33 -13.34
CA LEU A 6 -2.48 -12.75 -13.66
C LEU A 6 -3.58 -13.51 -12.92
N SER A 7 -3.86 -13.10 -11.67
CA SER A 7 -4.93 -13.69 -10.87
C SER A 7 -6.32 -13.23 -11.32
N THR A 8 -6.48 -11.93 -11.63
CA THR A 8 -7.79 -11.32 -11.88
C THR A 8 -8.24 -11.41 -13.34
N TYR A 9 -7.28 -11.40 -14.27
CA TYR A 9 -7.52 -11.37 -15.72
C TYR A 9 -6.74 -12.50 -16.41
N PRO A 10 -7.19 -13.78 -16.27
CA PRO A 10 -6.45 -14.94 -16.77
C PRO A 10 -6.25 -14.96 -18.28
N ASP A 11 -7.13 -14.29 -19.04
CA ASP A 11 -7.12 -14.25 -20.51
C ASP A 11 -6.47 -12.98 -21.09
N ILE A 12 -5.78 -12.18 -20.27
CA ILE A 12 -5.12 -10.96 -20.76
C ILE A 12 -4.07 -11.29 -21.82
N SER A 13 -4.02 -10.52 -22.92
CA SER A 13 -3.09 -10.75 -24.04
C SER A 13 -1.62 -10.76 -23.61
N ALA A 14 -1.24 -9.91 -22.64
CA ALA A 14 0.12 -9.83 -22.10
C ALA A 14 0.50 -10.98 -21.13
N ARG A 15 -0.40 -11.97 -20.91
CA ARG A 15 -0.16 -13.06 -19.94
C ARG A 15 1.19 -13.76 -20.15
N GLY A 16 1.52 -14.13 -21.40
CA GLY A 16 2.76 -14.83 -21.72
C GLY A 16 4.00 -13.99 -21.41
N GLU A 17 3.94 -12.71 -21.69
CA GLU A 17 5.04 -11.77 -21.43
C GLU A 17 5.26 -11.57 -19.92
N ILE A 18 4.18 -11.45 -19.14
CA ILE A 18 4.25 -11.34 -17.67
C ILE A 18 4.89 -12.60 -17.07
N ILE A 19 4.46 -13.81 -17.51
CA ILE A 19 5.02 -15.07 -17.04
C ILE A 19 6.50 -15.15 -17.38
N ALA A 20 6.88 -14.82 -18.62
CA ALA A 20 8.28 -14.84 -19.05
C ALA A 20 9.16 -13.89 -18.22
N ALA A 21 8.66 -12.69 -17.94
CA ALA A 21 9.35 -11.71 -17.08
C ALA A 21 9.53 -12.26 -15.64
N PHE A 22 8.52 -12.92 -15.08
CA PHE A 22 8.63 -13.51 -13.74
C PHE A 22 9.60 -14.72 -13.72
N ASP A 23 9.58 -15.57 -14.75
CA ASP A 23 10.54 -16.68 -14.91
C ASP A 23 11.98 -16.16 -15.00
N GLU A 24 12.19 -15.03 -15.70
CA GLU A 24 13.50 -14.41 -15.83
C GLU A 24 13.98 -13.74 -14.54
N HIS A 25 13.10 -13.04 -13.84
CA HIS A 25 13.49 -12.17 -12.71
C HIS A 25 13.40 -12.87 -11.35
N PHE A 26 12.45 -13.77 -11.13
CA PHE A 26 12.26 -14.40 -9.82
C PHE A 26 12.99 -15.75 -9.73
N THR A 27 14.30 -15.74 -9.97
CA THR A 27 15.17 -16.90 -9.78
C THR A 27 15.85 -16.85 -8.42
N GLU A 28 16.22 -18.02 -7.87
CA GLU A 28 16.93 -18.11 -6.60
C GLU A 28 18.21 -17.28 -6.60
N GLU A 29 18.99 -17.37 -7.67
CA GLU A 29 20.26 -16.64 -7.83
C GLU A 29 20.05 -15.12 -7.73
N LYS A 30 19.09 -14.57 -8.50
CA LYS A 30 18.79 -13.14 -8.50
C LYS A 30 18.27 -12.69 -7.14
N MET A 31 17.37 -13.45 -6.51
CA MET A 31 16.83 -13.08 -5.17
C MET A 31 17.90 -13.14 -4.08
N ARG A 32 18.85 -14.09 -4.14
CA ARG A 32 20.02 -14.09 -3.24
C ARG A 32 20.94 -12.90 -3.49
N GLY A 33 21.13 -12.51 -4.75
CA GLY A 33 21.91 -11.31 -5.11
C GLY A 33 21.28 -10.03 -4.54
N GLU A 34 19.97 -9.86 -4.69
CA GLU A 34 19.21 -8.73 -4.13
C GLU A 34 19.27 -8.74 -2.59
N ALA A 35 19.09 -9.90 -1.95
CA ALA A 35 19.18 -10.01 -0.48
C ALA A 35 20.58 -9.63 0.04
N ALA A 36 21.65 -10.02 -0.68
CA ALA A 36 23.03 -9.71 -0.32
C ALA A 36 23.34 -8.19 -0.43
N TYR A 37 22.60 -7.45 -1.26
CA TYR A 37 22.73 -5.99 -1.34
C TYR A 37 22.54 -5.32 0.03
N PHE A 38 21.60 -5.81 0.84
CA PHE A 38 21.32 -5.26 2.17
C PHE A 38 22.41 -5.52 3.22
N ASP A 39 23.40 -6.37 2.93
CA ASP A 39 24.54 -6.65 3.80
C ASP A 39 25.76 -5.74 3.49
N ARG A 40 25.69 -4.99 2.39
CA ARG A 40 26.74 -4.02 2.02
C ARG A 40 26.78 -2.88 3.05
N LYS A 41 27.94 -2.29 3.20
CA LYS A 41 28.13 -1.11 4.04
C LYS A 41 27.17 0.01 3.60
N LEU A 42 26.40 0.56 4.54
CA LEU A 42 25.42 1.65 4.36
C LEU A 42 24.14 1.29 3.58
N SER A 43 23.97 0.04 3.10
CA SER A 43 22.76 -0.38 2.37
C SER A 43 21.68 -0.98 3.26
N GLY A 44 21.93 -1.13 4.55
CA GLY A 44 21.03 -1.83 5.47
C GLY A 44 19.65 -1.19 5.66
N ASN A 45 19.48 0.07 5.27
CA ASN A 45 18.21 0.82 5.31
C ASN A 45 17.75 1.29 3.92
N TYR A 46 18.28 0.69 2.86
CA TYR A 46 17.86 0.98 1.49
C TYR A 46 16.35 0.80 1.34
N GLU A 47 15.70 1.74 0.68
CA GLU A 47 14.23 1.76 0.44
C GLU A 47 13.34 1.62 1.70
N ARG A 48 13.90 1.86 2.89
CA ARG A 48 13.10 1.83 4.13
C ARG A 48 12.20 3.07 4.21
N THR A 49 10.87 2.93 4.30
CA THR A 49 10.08 1.71 4.48
C THR A 49 9.22 1.39 3.24
N TYR A 50 9.26 2.22 2.21
CA TYR A 50 8.41 2.15 1.02
C TYR A 50 8.67 0.90 0.16
N GLY A 51 9.91 0.72 -0.29
CA GLY A 51 10.27 -0.46 -1.07
C GLY A 51 10.10 -1.76 -0.28
N TRP A 52 10.35 -1.72 1.04
CA TRP A 52 10.07 -2.86 1.92
C TRP A 52 8.60 -3.25 1.91
N ALA A 53 7.69 -2.27 1.93
CA ALA A 53 6.25 -2.52 1.91
C ALA A 53 5.81 -3.17 0.59
N TRP A 54 6.26 -2.63 -0.55
CA TRP A 54 5.91 -3.18 -1.85
C TRP A 54 6.49 -4.58 -2.10
N LEU A 55 7.70 -4.85 -1.60
CA LEU A 55 8.30 -6.17 -1.71
C LEU A 55 7.51 -7.24 -0.96
N ILE A 56 7.13 -6.98 0.30
CA ILE A 56 6.33 -7.95 1.07
C ILE A 56 4.92 -8.09 0.48
N LYS A 57 4.35 -7.03 -0.13
CA LYS A 57 3.10 -7.14 -0.89
C LYS A 57 3.27 -8.01 -2.13
N LEU A 58 4.41 -7.93 -2.83
CA LEU A 58 4.70 -8.83 -3.95
C LEU A 58 4.75 -10.29 -3.49
N SER A 59 5.48 -10.61 -2.40
CA SER A 59 5.52 -11.96 -1.84
C SER A 59 4.11 -12.46 -1.49
N GLU A 60 3.30 -11.64 -0.80
CA GLU A 60 1.90 -11.97 -0.48
C GLU A 60 1.09 -12.31 -1.74
N GLN A 61 1.21 -11.52 -2.80
CA GLN A 61 0.46 -11.75 -4.06
C GLN A 61 0.94 -12.99 -4.82
N LEU A 62 2.22 -13.32 -4.78
CA LEU A 62 2.73 -14.54 -5.39
C LEU A 62 2.24 -15.79 -4.63
N HIS A 63 2.20 -15.77 -3.31
CA HIS A 63 1.59 -16.83 -2.51
C HIS A 63 0.09 -16.97 -2.80
N HIS A 64 -0.63 -15.86 -2.84
CA HIS A 64 -2.05 -15.87 -3.21
C HIS A 64 -2.28 -16.49 -4.59
N LEU A 65 -1.46 -16.14 -5.58
CA LEU A 65 -1.53 -16.72 -6.94
C LEU A 65 -1.23 -18.23 -6.92
N ALA A 66 -0.23 -18.66 -6.13
CA ALA A 66 0.13 -20.04 -5.96
C ALA A 66 -0.97 -20.91 -5.33
N GLU A 67 -1.77 -20.32 -4.44
CA GLU A 67 -2.84 -21.02 -3.72
C GLU A 67 -4.16 -21.02 -4.48
N HIS A 68 -4.48 -19.94 -5.20
CA HIS A 68 -5.84 -19.69 -5.68
C HIS A 68 -5.99 -19.69 -7.21
N SER A 69 -4.91 -19.75 -8.00
CA SER A 69 -5.05 -19.80 -9.46
C SER A 69 -5.81 -21.05 -9.91
N ALA A 70 -6.76 -20.88 -10.81
CA ALA A 70 -7.45 -22.01 -11.45
C ALA A 70 -6.53 -22.78 -12.43
N ASP A 71 -5.49 -22.15 -12.97
CA ASP A 71 -4.50 -22.73 -13.86
C ASP A 71 -3.41 -23.42 -13.06
N LYS A 72 -3.36 -24.76 -13.13
CA LYS A 72 -2.37 -25.60 -12.41
C LYS A 72 -0.93 -25.31 -12.82
N ALA A 73 -0.67 -25.04 -14.10
CA ALA A 73 0.67 -24.71 -14.56
C ALA A 73 1.15 -23.37 -13.97
N LEU A 74 0.26 -22.39 -13.92
CA LEU A 74 0.53 -21.10 -13.28
C LEU A 74 0.71 -21.23 -11.76
N GLN A 75 -0.08 -22.11 -11.10
CA GLN A 75 0.10 -22.40 -9.66
C GLN A 75 1.53 -22.89 -9.37
N GLU A 76 2.03 -23.86 -10.13
CA GLU A 76 3.38 -24.43 -9.91
C GLU A 76 4.46 -23.36 -10.17
N LYS A 77 4.32 -22.55 -11.21
CA LYS A 77 5.23 -21.42 -11.44
C LYS A 77 5.19 -20.42 -10.28
N ALA A 78 3.99 -20.03 -9.83
CA ALA A 78 3.81 -19.09 -8.73
C ALA A 78 4.39 -19.60 -7.41
N LYS A 79 4.32 -20.90 -7.12
CA LYS A 79 5.00 -21.52 -5.97
C LYS A 79 6.52 -21.33 -6.05
N SER A 80 7.10 -21.57 -7.23
CA SER A 80 8.53 -21.38 -7.45
C SER A 80 8.93 -19.91 -7.26
N TRP A 81 8.22 -18.97 -7.90
CA TRP A 81 8.48 -17.54 -7.77
C TRP A 81 8.33 -17.06 -6.32
N ALA A 82 7.27 -17.49 -5.62
CA ALA A 82 7.04 -17.14 -4.21
C ALA A 82 8.21 -17.64 -3.33
N THR A 83 8.63 -18.90 -3.51
CA THR A 83 9.76 -19.48 -2.77
C THR A 83 11.05 -18.68 -2.98
N HIS A 84 11.32 -18.26 -4.20
CA HIS A 84 12.52 -17.47 -4.50
C HIS A 84 12.41 -16.04 -3.93
N VAL A 85 11.27 -15.37 -4.11
CA VAL A 85 11.04 -14.03 -3.56
C VAL A 85 11.06 -14.01 -2.04
N ASP A 86 10.68 -15.11 -1.38
CA ASP A 86 10.75 -15.24 0.08
C ASP A 86 12.18 -15.10 0.62
N ILE A 87 13.22 -15.46 -0.13
CA ILE A 87 14.62 -15.22 0.25
C ILE A 87 14.86 -13.75 0.56
N LEU A 88 14.30 -12.86 -0.27
CA LEU A 88 14.43 -11.41 -0.10
C LEU A 88 13.41 -10.88 0.91
N SER A 89 12.17 -11.35 0.88
CA SER A 89 11.14 -10.88 1.81
C SER A 89 11.44 -11.24 3.27
N ASP A 90 12.00 -12.43 3.54
CA ASP A 90 12.43 -12.83 4.87
C ASP A 90 13.57 -11.94 5.38
N LYS A 91 14.50 -11.54 4.49
CA LYS A 91 15.53 -10.55 4.82
C LYS A 91 14.91 -9.22 5.24
N ILE A 92 13.87 -8.75 4.53
CA ILE A 92 13.16 -7.52 4.88
C ILE A 92 12.37 -7.66 6.17
N VAL A 93 11.73 -8.79 6.43
CA VAL A 93 11.05 -9.07 7.71
C VAL A 93 12.04 -9.01 8.88
N ALA A 94 13.21 -9.62 8.73
CA ALA A 94 14.26 -9.52 9.76
C ALA A 94 14.69 -8.06 10.01
N LYS A 95 14.80 -7.25 8.94
CA LYS A 95 15.09 -5.82 9.06
C LYS A 95 13.95 -5.04 9.72
N TRP A 96 12.70 -5.36 9.43
CA TRP A 96 11.54 -4.81 10.11
C TRP A 96 11.59 -5.10 11.62
N LYS A 97 11.79 -6.38 12.00
CA LYS A 97 11.90 -6.79 13.42
C LYS A 97 13.02 -6.02 14.15
N ALA A 98 14.15 -5.79 13.48
CA ALA A 98 15.26 -5.00 14.03
C ALA A 98 15.00 -3.48 14.07
N TYR A 99 14.13 -2.96 13.21
CA TYR A 99 13.81 -1.53 13.11
C TYR A 99 12.68 -1.10 14.05
N LEU A 100 11.66 -1.92 14.26
CA LEU A 100 10.49 -1.58 15.08
C LEU A 100 10.84 -1.01 16.47
N PRO A 101 11.78 -1.58 17.24
CA PRO A 101 12.18 -1.00 18.53
C PRO A 101 12.77 0.41 18.42
N LYS A 102 13.42 0.71 17.29
CA LYS A 102 14.10 2.00 17.03
C LYS A 102 13.15 3.08 16.50
N MET A 103 11.95 2.71 16.08
CA MET A 103 10.94 3.64 15.58
C MET A 103 10.28 4.39 16.74
N THR A 104 10.85 5.56 17.08
CA THR A 104 10.42 6.40 18.22
C THR A 104 9.25 7.30 17.84
N TYR A 105 9.29 7.87 16.64
CA TYR A 105 8.28 8.78 16.11
C TYR A 105 7.76 8.29 14.76
N PRO A 106 6.48 8.51 14.45
CA PRO A 106 5.95 8.21 13.12
C PRO A 106 6.44 9.24 12.11
N ASN A 107 6.71 8.79 10.89
CA ASN A 107 6.90 9.67 9.76
C ASN A 107 5.54 9.89 9.06
N ARG A 108 5.02 11.12 9.11
CA ARG A 108 3.69 11.50 8.62
C ARG A 108 3.73 12.28 7.30
N ILE A 109 4.79 12.15 6.52
CA ILE A 109 4.88 12.81 5.20
C ILE A 109 4.05 12.07 4.15
N GLY A 110 3.65 12.77 3.10
CA GLY A 110 2.89 12.20 1.99
C GLY A 110 3.74 11.52 0.91
N THR A 111 4.96 11.07 1.25
CA THR A 111 5.91 10.46 0.32
C THR A 111 6.48 9.15 0.85
N HIS A 112 7.51 8.60 0.18
CA HIS A 112 8.11 7.27 0.39
C HIS A 112 8.34 6.87 1.86
N SER A 113 8.72 7.80 2.73
CA SER A 113 9.02 7.47 4.12
C SER A 113 7.79 7.40 5.03
N ASN A 114 6.57 7.45 4.50
CA ASN A 114 5.33 7.36 5.29
C ASN A 114 5.28 6.04 6.07
N SER A 115 5.28 6.15 7.41
CA SER A 115 5.33 4.96 8.26
C SER A 115 3.98 4.24 8.37
N ALA A 116 2.87 4.94 8.24
CA ALA A 116 1.55 4.32 8.36
C ALA A 116 1.24 3.42 7.15
N PHE A 117 1.60 3.86 5.93
CA PHE A 117 1.54 3.02 4.73
C PHE A 117 2.31 1.71 4.92
N ALA A 118 3.57 1.82 5.34
CA ALA A 118 4.44 0.66 5.46
C ALA A 118 4.01 -0.30 6.58
N LEU A 119 3.55 0.22 7.73
CA LEU A 119 3.00 -0.59 8.81
C LEU A 119 1.72 -1.32 8.38
N ALA A 120 0.84 -0.68 7.59
CA ALA A 120 -0.38 -1.30 7.10
C ALA A 120 -0.07 -2.53 6.24
N PHE A 121 0.85 -2.40 5.27
CA PHE A 121 1.28 -3.51 4.42
C PHE A 121 1.98 -4.61 5.21
N ALA A 122 2.82 -4.25 6.18
CA ALA A 122 3.50 -5.22 7.02
C ALA A 122 2.52 -6.03 7.90
N ILE A 123 1.45 -5.41 8.41
CA ILE A 123 0.40 -6.12 9.17
C ILE A 123 -0.36 -7.09 8.26
N ASP A 124 -0.75 -6.64 7.06
CA ASP A 124 -1.46 -7.50 6.10
C ASP A 124 -0.61 -8.71 5.71
N PHE A 125 0.68 -8.50 5.41
CA PHE A 125 1.64 -9.56 5.13
C PHE A 125 1.81 -10.54 6.31
N ALA A 126 2.01 -10.03 7.53
CA ALA A 126 2.18 -10.88 8.71
C ALA A 126 0.95 -11.78 8.95
N ARG A 127 -0.27 -11.25 8.70
CA ARG A 127 -1.52 -12.01 8.73
C ARG A 127 -1.56 -13.09 7.67
N ALA A 128 -1.25 -12.75 6.43
CA ALA A 128 -1.25 -13.70 5.32
C ALA A 128 -0.25 -14.85 5.54
N ARG A 129 0.91 -14.54 6.13
CA ARG A 129 1.95 -15.53 6.46
C ARG A 129 1.70 -16.28 7.77
N GLY A 130 0.71 -15.88 8.58
CA GLY A 130 0.45 -16.46 9.90
C GLY A 130 1.52 -16.14 10.97
N ASP A 131 2.41 -15.14 10.73
CA ASP A 131 3.44 -14.71 11.70
C ASP A 131 2.80 -13.84 12.79
N LYS A 132 2.22 -14.51 13.79
CA LYS A 132 1.50 -13.86 14.89
C LYS A 132 2.39 -12.99 15.75
N GLU A 133 3.65 -13.35 15.95
CA GLU A 133 4.60 -12.56 16.72
C GLU A 133 4.89 -11.22 16.02
N PHE A 134 5.16 -11.27 14.72
CA PHE A 134 5.41 -10.07 13.94
C PHE A 134 4.17 -9.21 13.82
N GLU A 135 2.97 -9.79 13.58
CA GLU A 135 1.69 -9.08 13.59
C GLU A 135 1.49 -8.31 14.89
N GLN A 136 1.66 -8.96 16.04
CA GLN A 136 1.48 -8.33 17.35
C GLN A 136 2.48 -7.20 17.59
N ALA A 137 3.73 -7.37 17.20
CA ALA A 137 4.75 -6.32 17.33
C ALA A 137 4.41 -5.10 16.47
N LEU A 138 3.93 -5.30 15.24
CA LEU A 138 3.49 -4.22 14.34
C LEU A 138 2.26 -3.50 14.90
N ILE A 139 1.25 -4.23 15.37
CA ILE A 139 0.04 -3.66 15.99
C ILE A 139 0.40 -2.84 17.23
N ALA A 140 1.24 -3.37 18.10
CA ALA A 140 1.70 -2.66 19.31
C ALA A 140 2.42 -1.35 18.92
N LYS A 141 3.28 -1.38 17.91
CA LYS A 141 3.97 -0.20 17.40
C LYS A 141 3.00 0.82 16.81
N ALA A 142 2.05 0.38 15.98
CA ALA A 142 1.03 1.27 15.40
C ALA A 142 0.17 1.94 16.48
N ARG A 143 -0.24 1.20 17.51
CA ARG A 143 -0.95 1.77 18.68
C ARG A 143 -0.09 2.80 19.43
N GLN A 144 1.17 2.46 19.69
CA GLN A 144 2.11 3.38 20.34
C GLN A 144 2.23 4.71 19.60
N LEU A 145 2.29 4.68 18.28
CA LEU A 145 2.54 5.84 17.44
C LEU A 145 1.28 6.68 17.15
N HIS A 146 0.10 6.06 17.09
CA HIS A 146 -1.09 6.70 16.52
C HIS A 146 -2.36 6.66 17.36
N LEU A 147 -2.42 5.88 18.44
CA LEU A 147 -3.64 5.78 19.24
C LEU A 147 -4.02 7.14 19.90
N GLY A 148 -3.02 7.94 20.23
CA GLY A 148 -3.21 9.27 20.83
C GLY A 148 -3.49 10.40 19.83
N ASP A 149 -3.43 10.14 18.52
CA ASP A 149 -3.61 11.18 17.49
C ASP A 149 -5.05 11.70 17.49
N LYS A 150 -5.18 13.04 17.46
CA LYS A 150 -6.45 13.76 17.44
C LYS A 150 -6.35 14.99 16.56
N LYS A 151 -7.46 15.41 15.94
CA LYS A 151 -7.55 16.63 15.11
C LYS A 151 -6.40 16.70 14.10
N ALA A 152 -6.21 15.58 13.35
CA ALA A 152 -5.18 15.52 12.32
C ALA A 152 -5.34 16.68 11.33
N PRO A 153 -4.23 17.33 10.92
CA PRO A 153 -4.27 18.58 10.13
C PRO A 153 -4.58 18.31 8.64
N ALA A 154 -5.66 17.60 8.38
CA ALA A 154 -6.07 17.21 7.02
C ALA A 154 -6.45 18.42 6.14
N GLU A 155 -6.70 19.58 6.73
CA GLU A 155 -6.93 20.85 6.05
C GLU A 155 -5.70 21.30 5.23
N TRP A 156 -4.52 20.87 5.60
CA TRP A 156 -3.27 21.24 4.95
C TRP A 156 -2.90 20.32 3.77
N GLU A 157 -3.65 19.23 3.60
CA GLU A 157 -3.39 18.30 2.49
C GLU A 157 -3.99 18.80 1.15
N PRO A 158 -3.30 18.53 0.01
CA PRO A 158 -1.97 17.94 -0.06
C PRO A 158 -0.88 18.95 0.30
N ASN A 159 0.26 18.44 0.80
CA ASN A 159 1.49 19.20 0.89
C ASN A 159 2.27 19.03 -0.43
N ALA A 160 2.50 20.15 -1.13
CA ALA A 160 3.23 20.20 -2.40
C ALA A 160 2.89 19.05 -3.38
N THR A 161 3.70 18.02 -3.39
CA THR A 161 3.66 16.90 -4.35
C THR A 161 3.46 15.55 -3.65
N ASP A 162 2.64 15.53 -2.61
CA ASP A 162 2.29 14.30 -1.91
C ASP A 162 1.60 13.30 -2.85
N PHE A 163 2.02 12.02 -2.79
CA PHE A 163 1.29 10.91 -3.41
C PHE A 163 0.59 10.02 -2.39
N PHE A 164 0.84 10.20 -1.11
CA PHE A 164 0.03 9.69 -0.01
C PHE A 164 -0.72 10.82 0.68
N SER A 165 -1.94 10.54 1.15
CA SER A 165 -2.62 11.38 2.13
C SER A 165 -2.15 10.97 3.53
N PRO A 166 -1.30 11.76 4.21
CA PRO A 166 -0.76 11.37 5.51
C PRO A 166 -1.82 10.99 6.52
N THR A 167 -2.90 11.78 6.58
CA THR A 167 -3.95 11.55 7.57
C THR A 167 -4.84 10.36 7.22
N LEU A 168 -5.16 10.14 5.94
CA LEU A 168 -5.90 8.95 5.52
C LEU A 168 -5.07 7.68 5.67
N MET A 169 -3.73 7.73 5.45
CA MET A 169 -2.86 6.59 5.70
C MET A 169 -2.91 6.12 7.15
N VAL A 170 -2.89 7.04 8.11
CA VAL A 170 -3.03 6.69 9.52
C VAL A 170 -4.42 6.12 9.80
N ALA A 171 -5.48 6.73 9.26
CA ALA A 171 -6.84 6.23 9.46
C ALA A 171 -7.04 4.84 8.83
N ASP A 172 -6.45 4.58 7.67
CA ASP A 172 -6.45 3.26 7.02
C ASP A 172 -5.66 2.22 7.84
N LEU A 173 -4.46 2.56 8.31
CA LEU A 173 -3.68 1.70 9.21
C LEU A 173 -4.51 1.29 10.44
N MET A 174 -5.20 2.24 11.06
CA MET A 174 -5.93 2.00 12.30
C MET A 174 -7.16 1.09 12.12
N THR A 175 -7.66 0.87 10.88
CA THR A 175 -8.68 -0.17 10.62
C THR A 175 -8.15 -1.58 10.85
N ARG A 176 -6.84 -1.81 10.71
CA ARG A 176 -6.16 -3.09 10.97
C ARG A 176 -5.82 -3.30 12.43
N VAL A 177 -5.75 -2.21 13.20
CA VAL A 177 -5.18 -2.17 14.55
C VAL A 177 -6.26 -2.17 15.63
N LEU A 178 -7.39 -1.52 15.38
CA LEU A 178 -8.46 -1.33 16.35
C LEU A 178 -9.69 -2.17 15.98
N PRO A 179 -10.33 -2.84 16.96
CA PRO A 179 -11.69 -3.37 16.76
C PRO A 179 -12.64 -2.26 16.31
N GLN A 180 -13.63 -2.58 15.47
CA GLN A 180 -14.52 -1.59 14.84
C GLN A 180 -15.11 -0.58 15.82
N ARG A 181 -15.58 -1.02 17.01
CA ARG A 181 -16.16 -0.13 18.02
C ARG A 181 -15.12 0.87 18.59
N GLU A 182 -13.89 0.43 18.79
CA GLU A 182 -12.78 1.29 19.26
C GLU A 182 -12.37 2.26 18.14
N TYR A 183 -12.28 1.75 16.90
CA TYR A 183 -11.96 2.55 15.73
C TYR A 183 -12.93 3.71 15.52
N VAL A 184 -14.24 3.47 15.60
CA VAL A 184 -15.26 4.54 15.45
C VAL A 184 -15.09 5.62 16.50
N ARG A 185 -14.83 5.27 17.77
CA ARG A 185 -14.58 6.25 18.84
C ARG A 185 -13.29 7.03 18.59
N TRP A 186 -12.22 6.37 18.16
CA TRP A 186 -10.96 7.04 17.82
C TRP A 186 -11.14 7.96 16.62
N LEU A 187 -11.77 7.50 15.56
CA LEU A 187 -11.99 8.26 14.32
C LEU A 187 -12.81 9.53 14.56
N SER A 188 -13.78 9.50 15.49
CA SER A 188 -14.62 10.66 15.83
C SER A 188 -13.84 11.84 16.40
N THR A 189 -12.64 11.60 16.91
CA THR A 189 -11.74 12.65 17.43
C THR A 189 -10.56 12.93 16.52
N TYR A 190 -10.33 12.06 15.53
CA TYR A 190 -9.16 12.13 14.66
C TYR A 190 -9.29 13.16 13.56
N PHE A 191 -10.40 13.18 12.83
CA PHE A 191 -10.63 14.19 11.81
C PHE A 191 -11.44 15.39 12.34
N THR A 192 -11.18 16.55 11.72
CA THR A 192 -12.07 17.72 11.82
C THR A 192 -13.07 17.72 10.65
N PRO A 193 -14.24 18.39 10.76
CA PRO A 193 -15.16 18.52 9.63
C PRO A 193 -14.53 19.19 8.41
N GLN A 194 -13.67 20.19 8.61
CA GLN A 194 -12.93 20.90 7.56
C GLN A 194 -11.95 19.96 6.87
N GLY A 195 -11.18 19.20 7.65
CA GLY A 195 -10.26 18.19 7.12
C GLY A 195 -10.96 17.14 6.26
N ILE A 196 -12.12 16.64 6.71
CA ILE A 196 -12.93 15.70 5.92
C ILE A 196 -13.37 16.34 4.59
N ASN A 197 -13.76 17.62 4.58
CA ASN A 197 -14.11 18.34 3.35
C ASN A 197 -12.90 18.35 2.39
N ARG A 198 -11.75 18.77 2.89
CA ARG A 198 -10.51 18.88 2.12
C ARG A 198 -10.05 17.54 1.54
N LEU A 199 -10.13 16.46 2.30
CA LEU A 199 -9.77 15.12 1.85
C LEU A 199 -10.66 14.62 0.69
N CYS A 200 -11.93 15.03 0.66
CA CYS A 200 -12.87 14.67 -0.40
C CYS A 200 -12.74 15.52 -1.68
N GLU A 201 -11.89 16.56 -1.69
CA GLU A 201 -11.61 17.35 -2.88
C GLU A 201 -10.61 16.64 -3.80
N LYS A 202 -10.88 16.65 -5.11
CA LYS A 202 -9.95 16.10 -6.10
C LYS A 202 -8.64 16.91 -6.11
N PRO A 203 -7.47 16.25 -6.11
CA PRO A 203 -6.21 16.97 -6.26
C PRO A 203 -6.14 17.62 -7.66
N VAL A 204 -5.60 18.83 -7.72
CA VAL A 204 -5.35 19.54 -8.97
C VAL A 204 -3.95 19.24 -9.44
N VAL A 205 -3.82 18.63 -10.61
CA VAL A 205 -2.54 18.32 -11.26
C VAL A 205 -2.33 19.35 -12.36
N SER A 206 -1.42 20.29 -12.15
CA SER A 206 -1.18 21.41 -13.07
C SER A 206 -0.30 21.04 -14.26
N ASP A 207 0.58 20.03 -14.10
CA ASP A 207 1.48 19.55 -15.13
C ASP A 207 1.70 18.04 -14.96
N LEU A 208 1.30 17.27 -15.96
CA LEU A 208 1.46 15.80 -15.96
C LEU A 208 2.85 15.35 -16.42
N THR A 209 3.65 16.25 -16.99
CA THR A 209 5.01 15.96 -17.45
C THR A 209 6.07 16.29 -16.41
N ASP A 210 5.73 17.06 -15.35
CA ASP A 210 6.61 17.30 -14.22
C ASP A 210 6.68 16.07 -13.30
N TYR A 211 7.90 15.54 -13.10
CA TYR A 211 8.15 14.32 -12.32
C TYR A 211 7.67 14.37 -10.87
N THR A 212 7.49 15.56 -10.32
CA THR A 212 7.03 15.74 -8.93
C THR A 212 5.54 16.09 -8.87
N ILE A 213 5.05 16.93 -9.77
CA ILE A 213 3.64 17.32 -9.81
C ILE A 213 2.73 16.12 -10.16
N VAL A 214 3.20 15.21 -11.01
CA VAL A 214 2.49 13.97 -11.38
C VAL A 214 2.20 13.07 -10.17
N HIS A 215 2.92 13.22 -9.06
CA HIS A 215 2.62 12.55 -7.80
C HIS A 215 1.19 12.78 -7.31
N LEU A 216 0.59 13.93 -7.62
CA LEU A 216 -0.79 14.24 -7.25
C LEU A 216 -1.83 13.33 -7.94
N VAL A 217 -1.49 12.71 -9.08
CA VAL A 217 -2.30 11.62 -9.66
C VAL A 217 -2.28 10.40 -8.73
N GLY A 218 -1.10 10.05 -8.21
CA GLY A 218 -0.95 9.00 -7.20
C GLY A 218 -1.73 9.27 -5.92
N LEU A 219 -1.81 10.54 -5.50
CA LEU A 219 -2.63 10.96 -4.36
C LEU A 219 -4.11 10.66 -4.57
N ALA A 220 -4.62 10.81 -5.81
CA ALA A 220 -6.01 10.44 -6.09
C ALA A 220 -6.26 8.95 -5.83
N TYR A 221 -5.38 8.05 -6.30
CA TYR A 221 -5.49 6.62 -6.02
C TYR A 221 -5.34 6.29 -4.53
N THR A 222 -4.41 6.95 -3.85
CA THR A 222 -4.20 6.78 -2.40
C THR A 222 -5.44 7.13 -1.60
N ARG A 223 -6.07 8.26 -1.94
CA ARG A 223 -7.35 8.67 -1.34
C ARG A 223 -8.47 7.69 -1.70
N ALA A 224 -8.47 7.15 -2.92
CA ALA A 224 -9.46 6.16 -3.33
C ALA A 224 -9.40 4.91 -2.46
N TRP A 225 -8.26 4.23 -2.35
CA TRP A 225 -8.20 2.98 -1.58
C TRP A 225 -8.35 3.17 -0.07
N THR A 226 -7.79 4.25 0.49
CA THR A 226 -7.91 4.48 1.92
C THR A 226 -9.36 4.80 2.32
N MET A 227 -10.05 5.64 1.54
CA MET A 227 -11.47 5.94 1.77
C MET A 227 -12.36 4.72 1.55
N ALA A 228 -12.08 3.87 0.56
CA ALA A 228 -12.80 2.62 0.34
C ALA A 228 -12.70 1.72 1.56
N ARG A 229 -11.49 1.46 2.04
CA ARG A 229 -11.26 0.60 3.20
C ARG A 229 -11.89 1.16 4.47
N ILE A 230 -11.72 2.45 4.74
CA ILE A 230 -12.35 3.12 5.88
C ILE A 230 -13.88 2.99 5.79
N SER A 231 -14.45 3.25 4.61
CA SER A 231 -15.89 3.09 4.36
C SER A 231 -16.36 1.66 4.61
N GLY A 232 -15.64 0.67 4.08
CA GLY A 232 -15.94 -0.76 4.29
C GLY A 232 -15.93 -1.13 5.78
N TYR A 233 -14.97 -0.60 6.52
CA TYR A 233 -14.80 -0.89 7.94
C TYR A 233 -15.82 -0.18 8.86
N LEU A 234 -16.41 0.93 8.43
CA LEU A 234 -17.42 1.66 9.22
C LEU A 234 -18.75 0.91 9.29
N PRO A 235 -19.46 0.94 10.43
CA PRO A 235 -20.78 0.31 10.55
C PRO A 235 -21.80 1.02 9.66
N GLN A 236 -22.89 0.29 9.33
CA GLN A 236 -24.04 0.87 8.62
C GLN A 236 -24.59 2.08 9.40
N GLY A 237 -25.01 3.11 8.67
CA GLY A 237 -25.53 4.37 9.26
C GLY A 237 -24.43 5.34 9.73
N HIS A 238 -23.15 4.99 9.71
CA HIS A 238 -22.11 5.95 10.06
C HIS A 238 -22.01 7.07 9.01
N PRO A 239 -21.98 8.37 9.41
CA PRO A 239 -22.04 9.51 8.46
C PRO A 239 -20.95 9.51 7.40
N LEU A 240 -19.75 9.05 7.75
CA LEU A 240 -18.60 9.00 6.83
C LEU A 240 -18.66 7.82 5.85
N LYS A 241 -19.44 6.76 6.13
CA LYS A 241 -19.46 5.55 5.28
C LYS A 241 -19.84 5.89 3.83
N ALA A 242 -21.03 6.41 3.62
CA ALA A 242 -21.50 6.76 2.28
C ALA A 242 -20.70 7.91 1.65
N ARG A 243 -20.21 8.85 2.47
CA ARG A 243 -19.40 9.97 2.00
C ARG A 243 -18.07 9.49 1.44
N PHE A 244 -17.34 8.65 2.18
CA PHE A 244 -16.05 8.12 1.75
C PHE A 244 -16.18 7.14 0.59
N ALA A 245 -17.23 6.32 0.55
CA ALA A 245 -17.51 5.47 -0.62
C ALA A 245 -17.65 6.30 -1.91
N ARG A 246 -18.42 7.38 -1.88
CA ARG A 246 -18.58 8.27 -3.05
C ARG A 246 -17.26 8.98 -3.41
N ALA A 247 -16.57 9.53 -2.40
CA ALA A 247 -15.30 10.21 -2.64
C ALA A 247 -14.25 9.26 -3.21
N SER A 248 -14.16 8.03 -2.71
CA SER A 248 -13.29 6.97 -3.23
C SER A 248 -13.51 6.74 -4.72
N ALA A 249 -14.77 6.51 -5.14
CA ALA A 249 -15.10 6.30 -6.55
C ALA A 249 -14.72 7.52 -7.43
N GLN A 250 -14.98 8.72 -6.94
CA GLN A 250 -14.64 9.96 -7.65
C GLN A 250 -13.12 10.16 -7.79
N MET A 251 -12.35 9.81 -6.76
CA MET A 251 -10.88 9.87 -6.79
C MET A 251 -10.30 8.86 -7.77
N TYR A 252 -10.81 7.62 -7.76
CA TYR A 252 -10.36 6.59 -8.69
C TYR A 252 -10.59 7.02 -10.16
N VAL A 253 -11.80 7.46 -10.50
CA VAL A 253 -12.11 7.96 -11.86
C VAL A 253 -11.21 9.14 -12.22
N HIS A 254 -11.00 10.08 -11.29
CA HIS A 254 -10.13 11.23 -11.53
C HIS A 254 -8.67 10.83 -11.82
N GLY A 255 -8.14 9.81 -11.13
CA GLY A 255 -6.82 9.24 -11.44
C GLY A 255 -6.79 8.56 -12.82
N MET A 256 -7.82 7.76 -13.14
CA MET A 256 -7.91 7.06 -14.43
C MET A 256 -7.98 8.00 -15.63
N ASP A 257 -8.59 9.16 -15.48
CA ASP A 257 -8.64 10.18 -16.54
C ASP A 257 -7.26 10.76 -16.87
N GLN A 258 -6.25 10.54 -16.01
CA GLN A 258 -4.93 11.15 -16.11
C GLN A 258 -3.78 10.16 -16.32
N ILE A 259 -3.96 8.89 -15.95
CA ILE A 259 -2.88 7.88 -15.89
C ILE A 259 -2.17 7.66 -17.25
N PHE A 260 -2.87 7.80 -18.37
CA PHE A 260 -2.30 7.60 -19.71
C PHE A 260 -1.91 8.91 -20.40
N ARG A 261 -1.83 10.00 -19.65
CA ARG A 261 -1.45 11.33 -20.15
C ARG A 261 -0.12 11.80 -19.62
N SER A 262 0.45 11.07 -18.65
CA SER A 262 1.80 11.30 -18.15
C SER A 262 2.83 10.65 -19.07
N ASP A 263 4.08 11.07 -18.93
CA ASP A 263 5.22 10.38 -19.52
C ASP A 263 5.85 9.41 -18.51
N TYR A 264 7.09 8.98 -18.75
CA TYR A 264 7.80 8.04 -17.89
C TYR A 264 7.76 8.39 -16.38
N GLY A 265 7.67 9.68 -16.03
CA GLY A 265 7.59 10.12 -14.63
C GLY A 265 6.38 9.55 -13.87
N GLY A 266 5.27 9.34 -14.56
CA GLY A 266 4.06 8.71 -14.01
C GLY A 266 3.90 7.24 -14.38
N ASP A 267 4.21 6.88 -15.63
CA ASP A 267 3.84 5.59 -16.22
C ASP A 267 4.40 4.38 -15.50
N HIS A 268 5.62 4.48 -14.94
CA HIS A 268 6.29 3.34 -14.30
C HIS A 268 5.70 2.92 -12.94
N TRP A 269 4.86 3.74 -12.28
CA TRP A 269 4.33 3.41 -10.95
C TRP A 269 2.82 3.67 -10.75
N LEU A 270 2.22 4.62 -11.48
CA LEU A 270 0.80 4.96 -11.32
C LEU A 270 -0.12 3.77 -11.55
N ALA A 271 0.21 2.89 -12.50
CA ALA A 271 -0.55 1.68 -12.79
C ALA A 271 -0.59 0.72 -11.58
N THR A 272 0.47 0.66 -10.77
CA THR A 272 0.49 -0.13 -9.54
C THR A 272 -0.47 0.44 -8.50
N PHE A 273 -0.52 1.77 -8.36
CA PHE A 273 -1.44 2.47 -7.45
C PHE A 273 -2.89 2.32 -7.90
N ALA A 274 -3.16 2.48 -9.19
CA ALA A 274 -4.49 2.30 -9.77
C ALA A 274 -5.01 0.88 -9.53
N ARG A 275 -4.18 -0.14 -9.81
CA ARG A 275 -4.55 -1.54 -9.61
C ARG A 275 -4.80 -1.87 -8.15
N TYR A 276 -3.96 -1.38 -7.23
CA TYR A 276 -4.17 -1.59 -5.79
C TYR A 276 -5.45 -0.89 -5.29
N ALA A 277 -5.73 0.32 -5.79
CA ALA A 277 -6.99 1.00 -5.47
C ALA A 277 -8.20 0.20 -5.96
N GLU A 278 -8.16 -0.33 -7.18
CA GLU A 278 -9.22 -1.18 -7.73
C GLU A 278 -9.46 -2.44 -6.88
N GLU A 279 -8.39 -3.14 -6.47
CA GLU A 279 -8.47 -4.31 -5.58
C GLU A 279 -9.21 -3.98 -4.28
N VAL A 280 -8.78 -2.91 -3.60
CA VAL A 280 -9.36 -2.49 -2.32
C VAL A 280 -10.81 -2.04 -2.45
N MET A 281 -11.18 -1.41 -3.57
CA MET A 281 -12.56 -0.96 -3.81
C MET A 281 -13.53 -2.08 -4.14
N LYS A 282 -13.04 -3.24 -4.61
CA LYS A 282 -13.84 -4.43 -4.91
C LYS A 282 -14.00 -5.39 -3.72
N ALA A 283 -13.11 -5.29 -2.71
CA ALA A 283 -13.13 -6.09 -1.50
C ALA A 283 -14.20 -5.63 -0.52
#